data_7b578d9297cd6c5ae388e8f2a7c3e5ff
#
_entry.id   7b578d9297cd6c5ae388e8f2a7c3e5ff
#
_cell.length_a   1.000
_cell.length_b   1.000
_cell.length_c   1.000
_cell.angle_alpha   90.00
_cell.angle_beta   90.00
_cell.angle_gamma   90.00
#
_symmetry.space_group_name_H-M   'P 1'
#
loop_
_entity.id
_entity.type
_entity.pdbx_description
1 polymer ?
#
loop_
_entity_poly.entity_id
_entity_poly.type
_entity_poly.pdbx_seq_one_letter_code
_entity_poly.pdbx_strand_id
1 'polypeptide(L)'
;MSIPIRADEPIAVEEEVNNINRDDPIVVDNMPHIQTKSKPSQVYYLWPCYGLYAMAVGMTFAPNLEVRSKIICEGYNTPNCQEVPSFKNDVADLTIKLSLITGILACLTTPYWSSLSDKIGRLPVITLTSAGYFICNAINAYVSTRLNPSEMYLLYVSAAFDGISGSQSTVMAISHAYASDCTDNGSRAHVFSQLMGVLFLGVAAGPALATFVTRYTRSFEHAFIAAAVASILMLVISLIIPESLPKQKKEHIHSQQSTHSMHSLFRTPSVLDNFKKPFSILAPRTDPDDKSINVNLLALSVAYFPIVLAIGAVQIKFLYTKFRFDWDVSQLGTFIAYIGTVRALALLVVIPTTIKTLRRYLKPAVELPTTTIYEDEDEDTINEDLLAKYTDQGEIKFDLVLLRVCLIADSLAYVGLALSGNIFTFAAFSAVSALGGGANPAAISSLALLLSPNKSESSGAVLGAFSSVQSAGAQIIGPALYGLIYSHSPNSLFLVVIGSTFFISLAATFFVKYC
;
A
#
# COMPACT_ATOMS: atom_id res chain seq x y z
N MET A 1 19.48 -42.08 46.92
CA MET A 1 18.14 -42.49 46.47
C MET A 1 17.99 -41.92 45.07
N SER A 2 18.43 -42.72 44.10
CA SER A 2 18.56 -42.37 42.68
C SER A 2 17.26 -42.82 41.95
N ILE A 3 16.64 -41.92 41.24
CA ILE A 3 15.49 -42.21 40.36
C ILE A 3 16.05 -42.43 38.95
N PRO A 4 15.74 -43.54 38.27
CA PRO A 4 16.26 -43.83 36.93
C PRO A 4 15.50 -43.09 35.85
N ILE A 5 16.26 -42.54 34.91
CA ILE A 5 15.79 -42.01 33.63
C ILE A 5 15.35 -43.22 32.77
N ARG A 6 14.13 -43.25 32.34
CA ARG A 6 13.57 -44.21 31.38
C ARG A 6 13.80 -43.67 29.96
N ALA A 7 14.80 -44.22 29.29
CA ALA A 7 14.89 -44.20 27.86
C ALA A 7 13.90 -45.25 27.33
N ASP A 8 13.11 -44.86 26.33
CA ASP A 8 12.45 -45.69 25.32
C ASP A 8 11.12 -45.06 24.94
N GLU A 9 11.08 -44.40 23.78
CA GLU A 9 10.04 -44.50 22.77
C GLU A 9 10.46 -43.76 21.50
N PRO A 10 11.13 -44.44 20.57
CA PRO A 10 11.11 -44.04 19.18
C PRO A 10 10.42 -45.16 18.36
N ILE A 11 9.11 -45.22 18.29
CA ILE A 11 8.40 -46.09 17.33
C ILE A 11 6.98 -45.55 17.18
N ALA A 12 6.79 -44.58 16.29
CA ALA A 12 5.48 -44.26 15.73
C ALA A 12 5.55 -43.56 14.36
N VAL A 13 6.75 -43.30 13.82
CA VAL A 13 6.89 -42.57 12.54
C VAL A 13 7.19 -43.50 11.38
N GLU A 14 7.78 -44.69 11.63
CA GLU A 14 8.16 -45.63 10.57
C GLU A 14 6.99 -46.47 10.02
N GLU A 15 5.88 -46.65 10.73
CA GLU A 15 4.76 -47.44 10.25
C GLU A 15 3.79 -46.66 9.34
N GLU A 16 3.72 -45.34 9.42
CA GLU A 16 2.85 -44.51 8.55
C GLU A 16 3.47 -44.24 7.16
N VAL A 17 4.78 -44.29 7.03
CA VAL A 17 5.47 -44.04 5.75
C VAL A 17 5.40 -45.22 4.79
N ASN A 18 5.22 -46.43 5.29
CA ASN A 18 5.16 -47.66 4.43
C ASN A 18 3.80 -47.94 3.80
N ASN A 19 2.75 -47.16 4.08
CA ASN A 19 1.41 -47.37 3.53
C ASN A 19 0.99 -46.33 2.46
N ILE A 20 1.92 -45.51 1.98
CA ILE A 20 1.62 -44.56 0.92
C ILE A 20 1.76 -45.28 -0.41
N ASN A 21 0.62 -45.52 -1.08
CA ASN A 21 0.58 -46.07 -2.44
C ASN A 21 1.36 -45.11 -3.37
N ARG A 22 2.37 -45.62 -4.06
CA ARG A 22 3.33 -44.85 -4.89
C ARG A 22 2.70 -44.17 -6.12
N ASP A 23 1.43 -44.41 -6.39
CA ASP A 23 0.72 -43.91 -7.59
C ASP A 23 -0.27 -42.81 -7.34
N ASP A 24 -0.46 -42.35 -6.07
CA ASP A 24 -1.34 -41.22 -5.76
C ASP A 24 -0.53 -39.89 -5.70
N PRO A 25 -0.99 -38.81 -6.36
CA PRO A 25 -0.34 -37.54 -6.28
C PRO A 25 -0.35 -37.05 -4.83
N ILE A 26 0.82 -36.81 -4.25
CA ILE A 26 0.97 -36.30 -2.88
C ILE A 26 0.28 -34.93 -2.80
N VAL A 27 -0.89 -34.89 -2.18
CA VAL A 27 -1.58 -33.62 -1.88
C VAL A 27 -0.87 -32.97 -0.69
N VAL A 28 -0.22 -31.84 -0.92
CA VAL A 28 0.59 -31.07 0.05
C VAL A 28 -0.21 -30.66 1.32
N ASP A 29 -1.52 -30.95 1.38
CA ASP A 29 -2.38 -30.61 2.52
C ASP A 29 -2.09 -31.44 3.79
N ASN A 30 -1.41 -32.59 3.69
CA ASN A 30 -1.17 -33.48 4.83
C ASN A 30 0.30 -33.51 5.30
N MET A 31 1.18 -32.70 4.70
CA MET A 31 2.52 -32.56 5.25
C MET A 31 2.48 -31.69 6.53
N PRO A 32 3.17 -32.10 7.61
CA PRO A 32 3.31 -31.25 8.78
C PRO A 32 3.96 -29.94 8.33
N HIS A 33 3.21 -28.84 8.39
CA HIS A 33 3.76 -27.51 8.20
C HIS A 33 4.88 -27.32 9.24
N ILE A 34 6.13 -27.31 8.81
CA ILE A 34 7.24 -26.83 9.65
C ILE A 34 6.91 -25.36 9.92
N GLN A 35 6.33 -25.14 11.08
CA GLN A 35 5.88 -23.83 11.54
C GLN A 35 7.11 -22.99 11.88
N THR A 36 7.66 -22.29 10.89
CA THR A 36 8.26 -21.00 11.21
C THR A 36 7.16 -20.23 11.95
N LYS A 37 7.47 -19.77 13.17
CA LYS A 37 6.51 -19.17 14.12
C LYS A 37 5.83 -17.92 13.53
N SER A 38 5.02 -18.06 12.48
CA SER A 38 4.15 -17.01 12.00
C SER A 38 3.08 -16.77 13.07
N LYS A 39 2.85 -15.52 13.41
CA LYS A 39 1.80 -15.11 14.34
C LYS A 39 0.76 -14.28 13.57
N PRO A 40 -0.03 -14.89 12.68
CA PRO A 40 -0.97 -14.15 11.82
C PRO A 40 -1.99 -13.35 12.64
N SER A 41 -2.26 -13.77 13.88
CA SER A 41 -3.10 -13.01 14.81
C SER A 41 -2.55 -11.63 15.17
N GLN A 42 -1.24 -11.40 15.06
CA GLN A 42 -0.65 -10.09 15.39
C GLN A 42 -1.00 -9.01 14.35
N VAL A 43 -1.25 -9.38 13.08
CA VAL A 43 -1.64 -8.42 12.05
C VAL A 43 -2.94 -7.70 12.39
N TYR A 44 -3.88 -8.40 13.04
CA TYR A 44 -5.17 -7.81 13.39
C TYR A 44 -5.05 -6.67 14.41
N TYR A 45 -3.99 -6.64 15.22
CA TYR A 45 -3.75 -5.50 16.13
C TYR A 45 -3.42 -4.21 15.36
N LEU A 46 -2.87 -4.30 14.13
CA LEU A 46 -2.59 -3.14 13.31
C LEU A 46 -3.85 -2.51 12.69
N TRP A 47 -4.94 -3.28 12.51
CA TRP A 47 -6.16 -2.82 11.83
C TRP A 47 -6.77 -1.56 12.44
N PRO A 48 -6.97 -1.44 13.77
CA PRO A 48 -7.50 -0.22 14.36
C PRO A 48 -6.60 1.00 14.10
N CYS A 49 -5.29 0.83 14.20
CA CYS A 49 -4.31 1.88 13.96
C CYS A 49 -4.38 2.37 12.50
N TYR A 50 -4.33 1.44 11.55
CA TYR A 50 -4.37 1.73 10.12
C TYR A 50 -5.74 2.27 9.68
N GLY A 51 -6.83 1.75 10.25
CA GLY A 51 -8.19 2.24 10.01
C GLY A 51 -8.42 3.66 10.51
N LEU A 52 -7.90 4.01 11.69
CA LEU A 52 -7.96 5.39 12.22
C LEU A 52 -7.20 6.38 11.34
N TYR A 53 -6.02 5.99 10.86
CA TYR A 53 -5.29 6.79 9.87
C TYR A 53 -6.14 7.05 8.62
N ALA A 54 -6.67 5.99 8.03
CA ALA A 54 -7.49 6.07 6.83
C ALA A 54 -8.76 6.90 7.03
N MET A 55 -9.39 6.77 8.19
CA MET A 55 -10.57 7.56 8.57
C MET A 55 -10.22 9.04 8.72
N ALA A 56 -9.08 9.38 9.34
CA ALA A 56 -8.61 10.76 9.45
C ALA A 56 -8.34 11.38 8.07
N VAL A 57 -7.71 10.62 7.15
CA VAL A 57 -7.52 11.04 5.75
C VAL A 57 -8.88 11.30 5.07
N GLY A 58 -9.84 10.39 5.23
CA GLY A 58 -11.18 10.54 4.66
C GLY A 58 -11.95 11.75 5.21
N MET A 59 -11.85 12.02 6.53
CA MET A 59 -12.50 13.16 7.17
C MET A 59 -12.00 14.50 6.62
N THR A 60 -10.73 14.60 6.25
CA THR A 60 -10.12 15.87 5.83
C THR A 60 -10.19 16.13 4.34
N PHE A 61 -10.60 15.14 3.52
CA PHE A 61 -10.57 15.26 2.06
C PHE A 61 -11.43 16.42 1.54
N ALA A 62 -12.72 16.46 1.89
CA ALA A 62 -13.63 17.53 1.47
C ALA A 62 -13.35 18.87 2.18
N PRO A 63 -13.12 18.93 3.50
CA PRO A 63 -12.73 20.15 4.19
C PRO A 63 -11.46 20.81 3.66
N ASN A 64 -10.44 20.06 3.26
CA ASN A 64 -9.23 20.61 2.63
C ASN A 64 -9.55 21.39 1.35
N LEU A 65 -10.44 20.87 0.50
CA LEU A 65 -10.84 21.58 -0.71
C LEU A 65 -11.62 22.86 -0.37
N GLU A 66 -12.48 22.80 0.64
CA GLU A 66 -13.26 23.96 1.10
C GLU A 66 -12.35 25.08 1.64
N VAL A 67 -11.37 24.74 2.50
CA VAL A 67 -10.39 25.70 3.04
C VAL A 67 -9.62 26.39 1.91
N ARG A 68 -9.12 25.61 0.94
CA ARG A 68 -8.39 26.17 -0.21
C ARG A 68 -9.26 27.12 -1.03
N SER A 69 -10.51 26.73 -1.29
CA SER A 69 -11.45 27.57 -2.02
C SER A 69 -11.76 28.85 -1.27
N LYS A 70 -11.99 28.79 0.05
CA LYS A 70 -12.30 29.99 0.86
C LYS A 70 -11.14 30.94 0.98
N ILE A 71 -9.92 30.46 1.22
CA ILE A 71 -8.73 31.32 1.31
C ILE A 71 -8.48 32.05 -0.02
N ILE A 72 -8.62 31.37 -1.15
CA ILE A 72 -8.49 32.01 -2.47
C ILE A 72 -9.63 33.04 -2.68
N CYS A 73 -10.86 32.72 -2.27
CA CYS A 73 -12.00 33.61 -2.37
C CYS A 73 -11.81 34.90 -1.56
N GLU A 74 -11.34 34.79 -0.31
CA GLU A 74 -11.02 35.95 0.54
C GLU A 74 -9.94 36.83 -0.10
N GLY A 75 -8.97 36.24 -0.83
CA GLY A 75 -7.95 36.96 -1.56
C GLY A 75 -8.48 37.83 -2.70
N TYR A 76 -9.64 37.54 -3.27
CA TYR A 76 -10.28 38.33 -4.31
C TYR A 76 -11.07 39.51 -3.78
N ASN A 77 -11.38 39.58 -2.48
CA ASN A 77 -12.18 40.63 -1.84
C ASN A 77 -13.51 40.94 -2.55
N THR A 78 -14.11 39.91 -3.20
CA THR A 78 -15.37 40.04 -3.93
C THR A 78 -16.41 39.08 -3.35
N PRO A 79 -17.69 39.46 -3.19
CA PRO A 79 -18.70 38.58 -2.61
C PRO A 79 -19.00 37.35 -3.49
N ASN A 80 -18.79 37.44 -4.81
CA ASN A 80 -19.06 36.39 -5.78
C ASN A 80 -17.76 35.88 -6.44
N CYS A 81 -16.80 35.42 -5.64
CA CYS A 81 -15.51 34.93 -6.14
C CYS A 81 -15.63 33.74 -7.12
N GLN A 82 -16.73 32.97 -7.04
CA GLN A 82 -16.97 31.82 -7.93
C GLN A 82 -17.24 32.22 -9.39
N GLU A 83 -17.64 33.46 -9.63
CA GLU A 83 -17.87 34.02 -10.97
C GLU A 83 -16.58 34.52 -11.63
N VAL A 84 -15.50 34.64 -10.84
CA VAL A 84 -14.19 35.07 -11.36
C VAL A 84 -13.59 33.95 -12.22
N PRO A 85 -13.26 34.19 -13.50
CA PRO A 85 -12.79 33.15 -14.40
C PRO A 85 -11.53 32.43 -13.92
N SER A 86 -10.62 33.14 -13.21
CA SER A 86 -9.37 32.58 -12.69
C SER A 86 -9.54 31.75 -11.42
N PHE A 87 -10.66 31.92 -10.68
CA PHE A 87 -10.87 31.28 -9.37
C PHE A 87 -10.62 29.77 -9.36
N LYS A 88 -11.21 29.05 -10.32
CA LYS A 88 -11.08 27.59 -10.42
C LYS A 88 -9.64 27.17 -10.69
N ASN A 89 -8.94 27.95 -11.52
CA ASN A 89 -7.55 27.68 -11.86
C ASN A 89 -6.62 27.94 -10.66
N ASP A 90 -6.88 29.00 -9.88
CA ASP A 90 -6.06 29.34 -8.70
C ASP A 90 -6.24 28.32 -7.57
N VAL A 91 -7.46 27.81 -7.36
CA VAL A 91 -7.72 26.71 -6.42
C VAL A 91 -7.03 25.40 -6.88
N ALA A 92 -7.06 25.12 -8.17
CA ALA A 92 -6.38 23.97 -8.74
C ALA A 92 -4.86 24.10 -8.62
N ASP A 93 -4.29 25.27 -8.94
CA ASP A 93 -2.86 25.58 -8.83
C ASP A 93 -2.34 25.45 -7.39
N LEU A 94 -3.06 26.01 -6.42
CA LEU A 94 -2.75 25.82 -5.00
C LEU A 94 -2.76 24.35 -4.62
N THR A 95 -3.76 23.59 -5.09
CA THR A 95 -3.87 22.16 -4.80
C THR A 95 -2.71 21.36 -5.39
N ILE A 96 -2.31 21.68 -6.62
CA ILE A 96 -1.16 21.04 -7.28
C ILE A 96 0.13 21.37 -6.54
N LYS A 97 0.36 22.64 -6.16
CA LYS A 97 1.56 23.06 -5.40
C LYS A 97 1.68 22.34 -4.07
N LEU A 98 0.59 22.23 -3.30
CA LEU A 98 0.59 21.49 -2.04
C LEU A 98 0.89 19.99 -2.27
N SER A 99 0.27 19.38 -3.27
CA SER A 99 0.52 17.98 -3.62
C SER A 99 1.96 17.72 -4.06
N LEU A 100 2.56 18.65 -4.82
CA LEU A 100 3.96 18.57 -5.24
C LEU A 100 4.92 18.63 -4.03
N ILE A 101 4.69 19.55 -3.09
CA ILE A 101 5.52 19.66 -1.89
C ILE A 101 5.45 18.37 -1.09
N THR A 102 4.24 17.88 -0.78
CA THR A 102 4.07 16.61 -0.06
C THR A 102 4.70 15.45 -0.84
N GLY A 103 4.44 15.35 -2.15
CA GLY A 103 4.92 14.25 -2.98
C GLY A 103 6.43 14.20 -3.11
N ILE A 104 7.09 15.33 -3.35
CA ILE A 104 8.56 15.42 -3.47
C ILE A 104 9.20 15.02 -2.13
N LEU A 105 8.74 15.59 -1.03
CA LEU A 105 9.28 15.27 0.30
C LEU A 105 9.01 13.82 0.67
N ALA A 106 7.81 13.30 0.45
CA ALA A 106 7.48 11.89 0.73
C ALA A 106 8.32 10.93 -0.12
N CYS A 107 8.57 11.24 -1.39
CA CYS A 107 9.43 10.43 -2.24
C CYS A 107 10.86 10.28 -1.68
N LEU A 108 11.37 11.35 -1.03
CA LEU A 108 12.68 11.36 -0.40
C LEU A 108 12.72 10.65 0.96
N THR A 109 11.68 10.87 1.76
CA THR A 109 11.67 10.47 3.16
C THR A 109 11.15 9.05 3.37
N THR A 110 10.23 8.55 2.52
CA THR A 110 9.65 7.21 2.65
C THR A 110 10.70 6.09 2.68
N PRO A 111 11.71 6.04 1.78
CA PRO A 111 12.74 5.01 1.85
C PRO A 111 13.57 5.08 3.12
N TYR A 112 13.84 6.31 3.61
CA TYR A 112 14.56 6.52 4.86
C TYR A 112 13.77 5.97 6.04
N TRP A 113 12.49 6.33 6.18
CA TRP A 113 11.62 5.84 7.25
C TRP A 113 11.41 4.33 7.18
N SER A 114 11.21 3.76 5.98
CA SER A 114 11.08 2.33 5.79
C SER A 114 12.36 1.57 6.19
N SER A 115 13.52 2.05 5.77
CA SER A 115 14.81 1.47 6.15
C SER A 115 15.12 1.65 7.65
N LEU A 116 14.73 2.76 8.24
CA LEU A 116 14.85 3.00 9.69
C LEU A 116 13.95 2.05 10.47
N SER A 117 12.73 1.77 9.98
CA SER A 117 11.80 0.84 10.63
C SER A 117 12.33 -0.60 10.72
N ASP A 118 13.24 -1.00 9.81
CA ASP A 118 13.94 -2.28 9.89
C ASP A 118 14.96 -2.35 11.05
N LYS A 119 15.43 -1.19 11.51
CA LYS A 119 16.46 -1.10 12.57
C LYS A 119 15.85 -0.90 13.96
N ILE A 120 14.96 0.10 14.08
CA ILE A 120 14.40 0.49 15.39
C ILE A 120 13.09 -0.23 15.71
N GLY A 121 12.44 -0.80 14.71
CA GLY A 121 11.13 -1.44 14.80
C GLY A 121 10.11 -0.72 13.93
N ARG A 122 9.00 -1.42 13.61
CA ARG A 122 7.92 -0.89 12.76
C ARG A 122 7.09 0.17 13.48
N LEU A 123 6.73 -0.11 14.73
CA LEU A 123 5.83 0.72 15.51
C LEU A 123 6.40 2.10 15.86
N PRO A 124 7.69 2.26 16.26
CA PRO A 124 8.25 3.59 16.50
C PRO A 124 8.13 4.53 15.31
N VAL A 125 8.26 4.01 14.07
CA VAL A 125 8.11 4.83 12.88
C VAL A 125 6.65 5.15 12.59
N ILE A 126 5.72 4.20 12.79
CA ILE A 126 4.28 4.47 12.72
C ILE A 126 3.87 5.55 13.74
N THR A 127 4.39 5.51 14.95
CA THR A 127 4.15 6.53 15.98
C THR A 127 4.62 7.90 15.52
N LEU A 128 5.81 7.97 14.91
CA LEU A 128 6.36 9.23 14.40
C LEU A 128 5.54 9.79 13.24
N THR A 129 5.11 8.94 12.29
CA THR A 129 4.23 9.37 11.19
C THR A 129 2.87 9.84 11.70
N SER A 130 2.34 9.19 12.76
CA SER A 130 1.09 9.62 13.42
C SER A 130 1.23 11.02 14.04
N ALA A 131 2.37 11.30 14.69
CA ALA A 131 2.65 12.62 15.25
C ALA A 131 2.77 13.70 14.16
N GLY A 132 3.42 13.38 13.04
CA GLY A 132 3.49 14.26 11.87
C GLY A 132 2.10 14.58 11.31
N TYR A 133 1.26 13.57 11.17
CA TYR A 133 -0.11 13.74 10.67
C TYR A 133 -1.00 14.52 11.65
N PHE A 134 -0.80 14.35 12.96
CA PHE A 134 -1.45 15.18 13.97
C PHE A 134 -1.09 16.66 13.82
N ILE A 135 0.21 16.99 13.66
CA ILE A 135 0.67 18.37 13.45
C ILE A 135 0.03 18.95 12.18
N CYS A 136 -0.02 18.19 11.11
CA CYS A 136 -0.63 18.59 9.85
C CYS A 136 -2.11 18.97 10.04
N ASN A 137 -2.90 18.10 10.71
CA ASN A 137 -4.31 18.34 10.99
C ASN A 137 -4.52 19.53 11.94
N ALA A 138 -3.65 19.73 12.92
CA ALA A 138 -3.70 20.87 13.84
C ALA A 138 -3.46 22.20 13.10
N ILE A 139 -2.48 22.25 12.19
CA ILE A 139 -2.23 23.43 11.35
C ILE A 139 -3.44 23.70 10.46
N ASN A 140 -4.00 22.68 9.80
CA ASN A 140 -5.17 22.83 8.93
C ASN A 140 -6.41 23.27 9.73
N ALA A 141 -6.60 22.78 10.97
CA ALA A 141 -7.64 23.26 11.88
C ALA A 141 -7.47 24.75 12.21
N TYR A 142 -6.25 25.17 12.53
CA TYR A 142 -5.97 26.57 12.82
C TYR A 142 -6.24 27.47 11.61
N VAL A 143 -5.74 27.10 10.42
CA VAL A 143 -5.94 27.88 9.18
C VAL A 143 -7.43 27.95 8.83
N SER A 144 -8.18 26.88 9.04
CA SER A 144 -9.61 26.83 8.73
C SER A 144 -10.45 27.77 9.61
N THR A 145 -10.00 28.08 10.83
CA THR A 145 -10.68 29.05 11.72
C THR A 145 -10.42 30.50 11.35
N ARG A 146 -9.31 30.79 10.70
CA ARG A 146 -8.89 32.17 10.36
C ARG A 146 -9.24 32.57 8.94
N LEU A 147 -9.11 31.63 7.97
CA LEU A 147 -9.33 31.82 6.54
C LEU A 147 -8.65 33.07 5.95
N ASN A 148 -7.51 33.47 6.53
CA ASN A 148 -6.80 34.69 6.14
C ASN A 148 -5.83 34.35 4.98
N PRO A 149 -5.90 35.08 3.83
CA PRO A 149 -4.96 34.87 2.71
C PRO A 149 -3.48 35.04 3.11
N SER A 150 -3.17 35.92 4.08
CA SER A 150 -1.80 36.10 4.58
C SER A 150 -1.26 34.87 5.31
N GLU A 151 -2.12 33.97 5.80
CA GLU A 151 -1.75 32.72 6.48
C GLU A 151 -1.69 31.51 5.54
N MET A 152 -1.87 31.71 4.24
CA MET A 152 -1.81 30.64 3.22
C MET A 152 -0.47 29.88 3.25
N TYR A 153 0.63 30.53 3.70
CA TYR A 153 1.93 29.87 3.86
C TYR A 153 1.88 28.70 4.85
N LEU A 154 0.98 28.71 5.83
CA LEU A 154 0.80 27.60 6.77
C LEU A 154 0.31 26.32 6.09
N LEU A 155 -0.44 26.43 4.99
CA LEU A 155 -0.82 25.25 4.19
C LEU A 155 0.41 24.61 3.54
N TYR A 156 1.38 25.42 3.07
CA TYR A 156 2.66 24.90 2.55
C TYR A 156 3.47 24.24 3.67
N VAL A 157 3.49 24.82 4.87
CA VAL A 157 4.14 24.22 6.04
C VAL A 157 3.47 22.90 6.42
N SER A 158 2.13 22.85 6.45
CA SER A 158 1.37 21.61 6.68
C SER A 158 1.72 20.52 5.65
N ALA A 159 1.75 20.88 4.36
CA ALA A 159 2.11 19.95 3.28
C ALA A 159 3.57 19.46 3.41
N ALA A 160 4.48 20.35 3.86
CA ALA A 160 5.87 19.96 4.11
C ALA A 160 5.99 18.98 5.29
N PHE A 161 5.28 19.21 6.39
CA PHE A 161 5.25 18.26 7.52
C PHE A 161 4.69 16.91 7.13
N ASP A 162 3.59 16.88 6.35
CA ASP A 162 3.03 15.64 5.81
C ASP A 162 4.07 14.88 4.96
N GLY A 163 4.74 15.56 4.05
CA GLY A 163 5.77 14.97 3.20
C GLY A 163 7.01 14.51 3.98
N ILE A 164 7.50 15.27 4.97
CA ILE A 164 8.66 14.90 5.80
C ILE A 164 8.33 13.66 6.65
N SER A 165 7.13 13.54 7.17
CA SER A 165 6.68 12.33 7.88
C SER A 165 6.46 11.12 6.95
N GLY A 166 6.57 11.31 5.64
CA GLY A 166 6.47 10.29 4.60
C GLY A 166 5.05 10.05 4.09
N SER A 167 4.06 10.83 4.57
CA SER A 167 2.68 10.79 4.11
C SER A 167 2.07 9.38 4.08
N GLN A 168 1.05 9.16 3.28
CA GLN A 168 0.38 7.85 3.10
C GLN A 168 1.34 6.75 2.63
N SER A 169 2.35 7.09 1.84
CA SER A 169 3.28 6.11 1.27
C SER A 169 4.09 5.39 2.34
N THR A 170 4.57 6.11 3.36
CA THR A 170 5.33 5.53 4.48
C THR A 170 4.44 4.67 5.37
N VAL A 171 3.24 5.16 5.72
CA VAL A 171 2.30 4.37 6.54
C VAL A 171 1.94 3.06 5.84
N MET A 172 1.70 3.09 4.53
CA MET A 172 1.41 1.91 3.72
C MET A 172 2.61 0.94 3.67
N ALA A 173 3.81 1.44 3.38
CA ALA A 173 5.02 0.62 3.30
C ALA A 173 5.31 -0.11 4.60
N ILE A 174 5.25 0.60 5.73
CA ILE A 174 5.56 0.04 7.05
C ILE A 174 4.45 -0.92 7.51
N SER A 175 3.18 -0.62 7.20
CA SER A 175 2.06 -1.53 7.50
C SER A 175 2.18 -2.84 6.73
N HIS A 176 2.58 -2.81 5.46
CA HIS A 176 2.84 -4.00 4.67
C HIS A 176 4.09 -4.76 5.19
N ALA A 177 5.14 -4.03 5.61
CA ALA A 177 6.32 -4.65 6.21
C ALA A 177 5.97 -5.35 7.54
N TYR A 178 5.19 -4.70 8.42
CA TYR A 178 4.67 -5.30 9.64
C TYR A 178 3.87 -6.58 9.37
N ALA A 179 2.96 -6.51 8.40
CA ALA A 179 2.18 -7.67 7.99
C ALA A 179 3.05 -8.79 7.41
N SER A 180 4.04 -8.44 6.59
CA SER A 180 5.01 -9.40 6.03
C SER A 180 5.82 -10.12 7.11
N ASP A 181 6.22 -9.40 8.17
CA ASP A 181 6.96 -9.97 9.30
C ASP A 181 6.11 -10.97 10.12
N CYS A 182 4.78 -10.90 10.02
CA CYS A 182 3.84 -11.74 10.75
C CYS A 182 3.20 -12.86 9.92
N THR A 183 3.44 -12.91 8.59
CA THR A 183 2.73 -13.82 7.68
C THR A 183 3.69 -14.59 6.79
N ASP A 184 3.31 -15.84 6.49
CA ASP A 184 4.03 -16.69 5.54
C ASP A 184 3.80 -16.22 4.10
N ASN A 185 4.70 -16.61 3.18
CA ASN A 185 4.68 -16.22 1.77
C ASN A 185 3.30 -16.46 1.12
N GLY A 186 2.73 -17.64 1.35
CA GLY A 186 1.46 -18.03 0.77
C GLY A 186 0.23 -17.27 1.28
N SER A 187 0.31 -16.50 2.34
CA SER A 187 -0.82 -15.72 2.88
C SER A 187 -0.65 -14.20 2.74
N ARG A 188 0.50 -13.72 2.26
CA ARG A 188 0.84 -12.29 2.16
C ARG A 188 -0.13 -11.49 1.31
N ALA A 189 -0.43 -11.95 0.09
CA ALA A 189 -1.36 -11.26 -0.80
C ALA A 189 -2.75 -11.11 -0.18
N HIS A 190 -3.23 -12.14 0.52
CA HIS A 190 -4.49 -12.12 1.25
C HIS A 190 -4.47 -11.06 2.37
N VAL A 191 -3.42 -11.05 3.20
CA VAL A 191 -3.30 -10.10 4.33
C VAL A 191 -3.11 -8.66 3.83
N PHE A 192 -2.32 -8.45 2.78
CA PHE A 192 -2.15 -7.13 2.17
C PHE A 192 -3.45 -6.62 1.56
N SER A 193 -4.24 -7.51 0.93
CA SER A 193 -5.58 -7.18 0.44
C SER A 193 -6.51 -6.76 1.59
N GLN A 194 -6.46 -7.44 2.73
CA GLN A 194 -7.24 -7.07 3.92
C GLN A 194 -6.81 -5.69 4.47
N LEU A 195 -5.51 -5.40 4.55
CA LEU A 195 -5.02 -4.07 4.95
C LEU A 195 -5.54 -2.97 4.02
N MET A 196 -5.50 -3.21 2.71
CA MET A 196 -6.09 -2.28 1.74
C MET A 196 -7.60 -2.13 1.95
N GLY A 197 -8.31 -3.20 2.29
CA GLY A 197 -9.73 -3.17 2.63
C GLY A 197 -10.02 -2.29 3.84
N VAL A 198 -9.21 -2.41 4.91
CA VAL A 198 -9.30 -1.55 6.11
C VAL A 198 -9.03 -0.09 5.75
N LEU A 199 -8.03 0.20 4.90
CA LEU A 199 -7.76 1.54 4.40
C LEU A 199 -8.99 2.15 3.73
N PHE A 200 -9.58 1.44 2.76
CA PHE A 200 -10.73 1.97 2.02
C PHE A 200 -12.00 2.05 2.87
N LEU A 201 -12.17 1.17 3.84
CA LEU A 201 -13.25 1.27 4.82
C LEU A 201 -13.11 2.55 5.66
N GLY A 202 -11.90 2.85 6.14
CA GLY A 202 -11.60 4.08 6.87
C GLY A 202 -11.86 5.32 6.01
N VAL A 203 -11.32 5.34 4.78
CA VAL A 203 -11.53 6.45 3.82
C VAL A 203 -13.02 6.64 3.49
N ALA A 204 -13.83 5.58 3.44
CA ALA A 204 -15.27 5.67 3.21
C ALA A 204 -16.04 6.18 4.44
N ALA A 205 -15.65 5.75 5.65
CA ALA A 205 -16.27 6.16 6.91
C ALA A 205 -15.94 7.63 7.25
N GLY A 206 -14.74 8.10 6.85
CA GLY A 206 -14.26 9.44 7.16
C GLY A 206 -15.19 10.57 6.77
N PRO A 207 -15.63 10.69 5.50
CA PRO A 207 -16.55 11.74 5.06
C PRO A 207 -17.91 11.69 5.78
N ALA A 208 -18.41 10.49 6.11
CA ALA A 208 -19.66 10.34 6.87
C ALA A 208 -19.50 10.93 8.28
N LEU A 209 -18.40 10.60 8.95
CA LEU A 209 -18.09 11.15 10.28
C LEU A 209 -17.84 12.65 10.23
N ALA A 210 -17.11 13.15 9.22
CA ALA A 210 -16.90 14.58 9.01
C ALA A 210 -18.23 15.32 8.82
N THR A 211 -19.15 14.76 8.02
CA THR A 211 -20.48 15.32 7.81
C THR A 211 -21.29 15.35 9.09
N PHE A 212 -21.25 14.27 9.88
CA PHE A 212 -21.92 14.20 11.18
C PHE A 212 -21.40 15.29 12.13
N VAL A 213 -20.08 15.40 12.28
CA VAL A 213 -19.42 16.40 13.11
C VAL A 213 -19.78 17.82 12.65
N THR A 214 -19.68 18.08 11.35
CA THR A 214 -19.99 19.40 10.77
C THR A 214 -21.46 19.80 10.95
N ARG A 215 -22.38 18.86 10.83
CA ARG A 215 -23.82 19.12 11.06
C ARG A 215 -24.11 19.43 12.53
N TYR A 216 -23.47 18.69 13.45
CA TYR A 216 -23.66 18.88 14.88
C TYR A 216 -23.06 20.21 15.36
N THR A 217 -21.85 20.53 14.91
CA THR A 217 -21.09 21.73 15.33
C THR A 217 -21.40 22.97 14.49
N ARG A 218 -22.08 22.81 13.35
CA ARG A 218 -22.35 23.85 12.35
C ARG A 218 -21.08 24.50 11.77
N SER A 219 -19.93 23.83 11.88
CA SER A 219 -18.65 24.32 11.40
C SER A 219 -17.81 23.18 10.81
N PHE A 220 -17.20 23.40 9.64
CA PHE A 220 -16.38 22.41 8.96
C PHE A 220 -14.97 22.27 9.57
N GLU A 221 -14.51 23.26 10.36
CA GLU A 221 -13.22 23.23 11.04
C GLU A 221 -13.09 22.06 12.00
N HIS A 222 -14.20 21.68 12.63
CA HIS A 222 -14.26 20.56 13.58
C HIS A 222 -13.96 19.20 12.93
N ALA A 223 -14.03 19.09 11.60
CA ALA A 223 -13.59 17.89 10.89
C ALA A 223 -12.07 17.71 11.01
N PHE A 224 -11.29 18.78 10.96
CA PHE A 224 -9.83 18.70 11.19
C PHE A 224 -9.49 18.40 12.65
N ILE A 225 -10.26 18.95 13.60
CA ILE A 225 -10.10 18.62 15.02
C ILE A 225 -10.40 17.14 15.26
N ALA A 226 -11.48 16.60 14.67
CA ALA A 226 -11.80 15.19 14.76
C ALA A 226 -10.71 14.30 14.12
N ALA A 227 -10.13 14.73 13.00
CA ALA A 227 -9.01 14.04 12.37
C ALA A 227 -7.73 14.10 13.23
N ALA A 228 -7.48 15.23 13.90
CA ALA A 228 -6.37 15.37 14.85
C ALA A 228 -6.56 14.43 16.05
N VAL A 229 -7.77 14.32 16.60
CA VAL A 229 -8.11 13.35 17.67
C VAL A 229 -7.88 11.91 17.19
N ALA A 230 -8.32 11.57 15.98
CA ALA A 230 -8.07 10.25 15.41
C ALA A 230 -6.56 9.95 15.27
N SER A 231 -5.75 10.96 14.93
CA SER A 231 -4.28 10.83 14.85
C SER A 231 -3.64 10.61 16.23
N ILE A 232 -4.16 11.26 17.29
CA ILE A 232 -3.72 11.01 18.67
C ILE A 232 -4.10 9.58 19.09
N LEU A 233 -5.32 9.13 18.78
CA LEU A 233 -5.73 7.75 19.08
C LEU A 233 -4.85 6.73 18.35
N MET A 234 -4.51 7.00 17.07
CA MET A 234 -3.57 6.19 16.32
C MET A 234 -2.20 6.12 17.02
N LEU A 235 -1.69 7.26 17.49
CA LEU A 235 -0.43 7.34 18.23
C LEU A 235 -0.49 6.50 19.53
N VAL A 236 -1.55 6.66 20.32
CA VAL A 236 -1.73 5.89 21.57
C VAL A 236 -1.82 4.38 21.28
N ILE A 237 -2.59 3.98 20.27
CA ILE A 237 -2.73 2.57 19.90
C ILE A 237 -1.39 2.01 19.42
N SER A 238 -0.60 2.77 18.64
CA SER A 238 0.71 2.33 18.16
C SER A 238 1.71 2.05 19.28
N LEU A 239 1.54 2.65 20.47
CA LEU A 239 2.37 2.38 21.65
C LEU A 239 1.97 1.09 22.39
N ILE A 240 0.75 0.59 22.17
CA ILE A 240 0.20 -0.58 22.87
C ILE A 240 0.37 -1.86 22.04
N ILE A 241 0.39 -1.74 20.71
CA ILE A 241 0.51 -2.89 19.80
C ILE A 241 1.87 -3.57 19.99
N PRO A 242 1.94 -4.93 19.92
CA PRO A 242 3.21 -5.65 19.95
C PRO A 242 4.04 -5.43 18.69
N GLU A 243 5.35 -5.24 18.83
CA GLU A 243 6.28 -5.10 17.71
C GLU A 243 6.38 -6.41 16.90
N SER A 244 6.39 -6.28 15.57
CA SER A 244 6.46 -7.43 14.65
C SER A 244 7.90 -7.88 14.37
N LEU A 245 8.88 -6.98 14.55
CA LEU A 245 10.25 -7.28 14.20
C LEU A 245 10.84 -8.40 15.09
N PRO A 246 11.30 -9.54 14.53
CA PRO A 246 11.85 -10.65 15.29
C PRO A 246 13.04 -10.22 16.15
N LYS A 247 13.07 -10.64 17.42
CA LYS A 247 14.16 -10.30 18.37
C LYS A 247 15.55 -10.71 17.86
N GLN A 248 15.67 -11.88 17.23
CA GLN A 248 16.91 -12.38 16.64
C GLN A 248 17.46 -11.45 15.54
N LYS A 249 16.58 -10.89 14.69
CA LYS A 249 16.98 -9.92 13.65
C LYS A 249 17.47 -8.61 14.27
N LYS A 250 16.87 -8.21 15.39
CA LYS A 250 17.27 -7.03 16.16
C LYS A 250 18.63 -7.21 16.83
N GLU A 251 18.93 -8.39 17.37
CA GLU A 251 20.21 -8.73 17.99
C GLU A 251 21.35 -8.85 16.98
N HIS A 252 21.10 -9.44 15.80
CA HIS A 252 22.07 -9.50 14.70
C HIS A 252 22.45 -8.11 14.18
N ILE A 253 21.50 -7.20 14.08
CA ILE A 253 21.74 -5.80 13.69
C ILE A 253 22.54 -5.09 14.78
N HIS A 254 22.25 -5.33 16.06
CA HIS A 254 23.00 -4.77 17.18
C HIS A 254 24.42 -5.34 17.31
N SER A 255 24.62 -6.62 17.07
CA SER A 255 25.97 -7.25 17.14
C SER A 255 26.88 -6.77 16.01
N GLN A 256 26.37 -6.50 14.83
CA GLN A 256 27.14 -5.88 13.74
C GLN A 256 27.41 -4.39 13.97
N GLN A 257 26.62 -3.70 14.80
CA GLN A 257 26.78 -2.27 15.11
C GLN A 257 27.63 -2.00 16.35
N SER A 258 27.87 -2.99 17.21
CA SER A 258 28.71 -2.81 18.42
C SER A 258 30.17 -2.51 18.12
N THR A 259 30.64 -2.69 16.89
CA THR A 259 31.96 -2.27 16.39
C THR A 259 31.99 -0.85 15.81
N HIS A 260 30.84 -0.19 15.64
CA HIS A 260 30.80 1.18 15.16
C HIS A 260 30.05 2.10 16.16
N SER A 261 30.78 3.11 16.64
CA SER A 261 30.36 4.17 17.56
C SER A 261 28.93 4.69 17.26
N MET A 262 28.18 5.05 18.33
CA MET A 262 26.84 5.68 18.29
C MET A 262 26.75 6.90 17.33
N HIS A 263 27.88 7.50 16.98
CA HIS A 263 28.00 8.56 15.97
C HIS A 263 27.62 8.09 14.54
N SER A 264 27.63 6.78 14.25
CA SER A 264 27.25 6.24 12.93
C SER A 264 25.74 6.10 12.73
N LEU A 265 24.96 6.09 13.80
CA LEU A 265 23.48 6.07 13.74
C LEU A 265 22.89 7.37 13.19
N PHE A 266 23.58 8.50 13.45
CA PHE A 266 23.20 9.84 12.99
C PHE A 266 24.05 10.35 11.82
N ARG A 267 25.00 9.53 11.33
CA ARG A 267 25.67 9.87 10.08
C ARG A 267 24.64 9.77 8.98
N THR A 268 23.98 10.86 8.73
CA THR A 268 23.07 11.03 7.58
C THR A 268 23.88 10.68 6.33
N PRO A 269 23.58 9.53 5.68
CA PRO A 269 24.08 9.35 4.32
C PRO A 269 23.68 10.61 3.56
N SER A 270 24.51 11.08 2.67
CA SER A 270 24.19 12.26 1.88
C SER A 270 22.76 12.11 1.35
N VAL A 271 21.97 13.17 1.33
CA VAL A 271 20.59 13.13 0.82
C VAL A 271 20.56 12.42 -0.54
N LEU A 272 21.63 12.57 -1.32
CA LEU A 272 21.84 11.91 -2.61
C LEU A 272 22.00 10.38 -2.50
N ASP A 273 22.62 9.87 -1.42
CA ASP A 273 22.81 8.42 -1.21
C ASP A 273 21.51 7.76 -0.77
N ASN A 274 20.69 8.46 0.00
CA ASN A 274 19.34 8.02 0.35
C ASN A 274 18.41 7.99 -0.87
N PHE A 275 18.64 8.85 -1.86
CA PHE A 275 17.94 8.81 -3.14
C PHE A 275 18.37 7.62 -4.02
N LYS A 276 19.65 7.31 -4.04
CA LYS A 276 20.19 6.24 -4.88
C LYS A 276 19.84 4.85 -4.36
N LYS A 277 19.75 4.66 -3.04
CA LYS A 277 19.46 3.35 -2.42
C LYS A 277 18.17 2.68 -2.93
N PRO A 278 16.98 3.33 -2.94
CA PRO A 278 15.76 2.71 -3.44
C PRO A 278 15.89 2.29 -4.91
N PHE A 279 16.46 3.16 -5.73
CA PHE A 279 16.67 2.85 -7.16
C PHE A 279 17.72 1.76 -7.37
N SER A 280 18.72 1.65 -6.49
CA SER A 280 19.70 0.55 -6.54
C SER A 280 19.08 -0.80 -6.17
N ILE A 281 18.03 -0.83 -5.35
CA ILE A 281 17.27 -2.05 -5.03
C ILE A 281 16.48 -2.52 -6.26
N LEU A 282 15.91 -1.58 -7.01
CA LEU A 282 15.14 -1.87 -8.23
C LEU A 282 16.03 -2.10 -9.47
N ALA A 283 17.33 -1.77 -9.39
CA ALA A 283 18.25 -1.95 -10.50
C ALA A 283 18.48 -3.44 -10.82
N PRO A 284 18.75 -3.79 -12.09
CA PRO A 284 19.13 -5.15 -12.48
C PRO A 284 20.33 -5.63 -11.68
N ARG A 285 20.26 -6.85 -11.15
CA ARG A 285 21.36 -7.47 -10.40
C ARG A 285 21.75 -8.80 -11.02
N THR A 286 23.03 -9.10 -10.98
CA THR A 286 23.53 -10.41 -11.38
C THR A 286 23.30 -11.38 -10.23
N ASP A 287 22.64 -12.50 -10.53
CA ASP A 287 22.47 -13.58 -9.59
C ASP A 287 23.85 -14.21 -9.29
N PRO A 288 24.26 -14.36 -8.02
CA PRO A 288 25.56 -14.93 -7.70
C PRO A 288 25.70 -16.39 -8.17
N ASP A 289 24.61 -17.16 -8.18
CA ASP A 289 24.63 -18.59 -8.49
C ASP A 289 24.59 -18.87 -9.99
N ASP A 290 23.78 -18.12 -10.75
CA ASP A 290 23.49 -18.43 -12.17
C ASP A 290 24.13 -17.43 -13.15
N LYS A 291 24.81 -16.38 -12.68
CA LYS A 291 25.34 -15.26 -13.47
C LYS A 291 24.31 -14.60 -14.40
N SER A 292 23.02 -14.94 -14.24
CA SER A 292 21.92 -14.34 -14.98
C SER A 292 21.59 -12.96 -14.42
N ILE A 293 21.15 -12.03 -15.28
CA ILE A 293 20.72 -10.71 -14.85
C ILE A 293 19.26 -10.81 -14.40
N ASN A 294 19.02 -10.67 -13.10
CA ASN A 294 17.67 -10.61 -12.55
C ASN A 294 17.09 -9.21 -12.72
N VAL A 295 16.11 -9.10 -13.61
CA VAL A 295 15.40 -7.84 -13.92
C VAL A 295 13.98 -7.80 -13.33
N ASN A 296 13.59 -8.79 -12.53
CA ASN A 296 12.20 -8.96 -12.09
C ASN A 296 11.67 -7.78 -11.27
N LEU A 297 12.47 -7.24 -10.33
CA LEU A 297 12.06 -6.08 -9.54
C LEU A 297 11.92 -4.82 -10.40
N LEU A 298 12.80 -4.64 -11.38
CA LEU A 298 12.69 -3.54 -12.34
C LEU A 298 11.43 -3.72 -13.21
N ALA A 299 11.20 -4.90 -13.78
CA ALA A 299 10.02 -5.19 -14.58
C ALA A 299 8.72 -4.97 -13.77
N LEU A 300 8.71 -5.40 -12.52
CA LEU A 300 7.59 -5.20 -11.61
C LEU A 300 7.37 -3.72 -11.28
N SER A 301 8.44 -2.93 -11.09
CA SER A 301 8.34 -1.48 -10.85
C SER A 301 7.83 -0.73 -12.09
N VAL A 302 8.24 -1.16 -13.29
CA VAL A 302 7.73 -0.65 -14.57
C VAL A 302 6.25 -0.99 -14.75
N ALA A 303 5.81 -2.19 -14.35
CA ALA A 303 4.40 -2.55 -14.35
C ALA A 303 3.60 -1.77 -13.29
N TYR A 304 4.20 -1.43 -12.16
CA TYR A 304 3.55 -0.69 -11.07
C TYR A 304 3.35 0.79 -11.39
N PHE A 305 4.29 1.41 -12.09
CA PHE A 305 4.28 2.85 -12.35
C PHE A 305 2.98 3.34 -13.02
N PRO A 306 2.44 2.72 -14.09
CA PRO A 306 1.17 3.13 -14.68
C PRO A 306 -0.02 2.99 -13.73
N ILE A 307 -0.02 1.99 -12.83
CA ILE A 307 -1.07 1.82 -11.82
C ILE A 307 -1.09 3.02 -10.86
N VAL A 308 0.07 3.42 -10.38
CA VAL A 308 0.15 4.55 -9.43
C VAL A 308 -0.11 5.89 -10.10
N LEU A 309 0.20 6.05 -11.38
CA LEU A 309 -0.26 7.20 -12.17
C LEU A 309 -1.79 7.29 -12.15
N ALA A 310 -2.49 6.18 -12.39
CA ALA A 310 -3.96 6.14 -12.36
C ALA A 310 -4.52 6.48 -10.97
N ILE A 311 -3.83 6.11 -9.89
CA ILE A 311 -4.20 6.54 -8.52
C ILE A 311 -4.13 8.06 -8.41
N GLY A 312 -3.12 8.71 -8.99
CA GLY A 312 -3.00 10.17 -9.02
C GLY A 312 -4.13 10.89 -9.76
N ALA A 313 -4.84 10.19 -10.66
CA ALA A 313 -5.99 10.74 -11.38
C ALA A 313 -7.28 10.84 -10.54
N VAL A 314 -7.32 10.30 -9.34
CA VAL A 314 -8.55 10.20 -8.51
C VAL A 314 -9.15 11.58 -8.22
N GLN A 315 -8.33 12.59 -7.93
CA GLN A 315 -8.81 13.96 -7.70
C GLN A 315 -9.44 14.57 -8.96
N ILE A 316 -8.84 14.33 -10.11
CA ILE A 316 -9.36 14.80 -11.41
C ILE A 316 -10.65 14.06 -11.77
N LYS A 317 -10.74 12.76 -11.46
CA LYS A 317 -11.98 11.98 -11.62
C LYS A 317 -13.14 12.59 -10.81
N PHE A 318 -12.90 12.99 -9.56
CA PHE A 318 -13.94 13.63 -8.74
C PHE A 318 -14.31 15.02 -9.26
N LEU A 319 -13.35 15.78 -9.73
CA LEU A 319 -13.62 17.08 -10.37
C LEU A 319 -14.46 16.91 -11.64
N TYR A 320 -14.11 15.96 -12.52
CA TYR A 320 -14.89 15.61 -13.70
C TYR A 320 -16.31 15.20 -13.33
N THR A 321 -16.48 14.33 -12.34
CA THR A 321 -17.79 13.83 -11.91
C THR A 321 -18.68 14.97 -11.43
N LYS A 322 -18.11 15.91 -10.63
CA LYS A 322 -18.81 17.10 -10.17
C LYS A 322 -19.34 17.93 -11.33
N PHE A 323 -18.53 18.21 -12.32
CA PHE A 323 -18.94 19.06 -13.45
C PHE A 323 -19.81 18.31 -14.47
N ARG A 324 -19.61 17.01 -14.65
CA ARG A 324 -20.36 16.23 -15.62
C ARG A 324 -21.81 15.99 -15.21
N PHE A 325 -22.04 15.79 -13.91
CA PHE A 325 -23.34 15.46 -13.34
C PHE A 325 -23.94 16.60 -12.50
N ASP A 326 -23.27 17.76 -12.47
CA ASP A 326 -23.66 18.92 -11.66
C ASP A 326 -23.89 18.57 -10.18
N TRP A 327 -22.95 17.79 -9.61
CA TRP A 327 -23.06 17.32 -8.24
C TRP A 327 -22.63 18.38 -7.25
N ASP A 328 -23.41 18.52 -6.18
CA ASP A 328 -23.00 19.26 -5.00
C ASP A 328 -21.98 18.48 -4.14
N VAL A 329 -21.43 19.13 -3.13
CA VAL A 329 -20.44 18.52 -2.22
C VAL A 329 -20.99 17.29 -1.49
N SER A 330 -22.30 17.28 -1.15
CA SER A 330 -22.95 16.18 -0.44
C SER A 330 -23.11 14.95 -1.35
N GLN A 331 -23.53 15.17 -2.61
CA GLN A 331 -23.67 14.11 -3.61
C GLN A 331 -22.30 13.50 -3.96
N LEU A 332 -21.29 14.34 -4.13
CA LEU A 332 -19.91 13.90 -4.34
C LEU A 332 -19.39 13.09 -3.15
N GLY A 333 -19.64 13.55 -1.92
CA GLY A 333 -19.30 12.84 -0.69
C GLY A 333 -19.96 11.47 -0.61
N THR A 334 -21.24 11.38 -0.96
CA THR A 334 -21.99 10.12 -1.03
C THR A 334 -21.40 9.16 -2.06
N PHE A 335 -21.00 9.67 -3.23
CA PHE A 335 -20.34 8.86 -4.27
C PHE A 335 -18.97 8.35 -3.82
N ILE A 336 -18.18 9.17 -3.12
CA ILE A 336 -16.88 8.74 -2.56
C ILE A 336 -17.10 7.64 -1.52
N ALA A 337 -18.08 7.81 -0.62
CA ALA A 337 -18.43 6.81 0.37
C ALA A 337 -18.90 5.50 -0.28
N TYR A 338 -19.72 5.58 -1.34
CA TYR A 338 -20.15 4.42 -2.13
C TYR A 338 -18.96 3.66 -2.73
N ILE A 339 -18.07 4.34 -3.45
CA ILE A 339 -16.88 3.70 -4.05
C ILE A 339 -15.98 3.10 -2.97
N GLY A 340 -15.73 3.82 -1.88
CA GLY A 340 -14.93 3.36 -0.76
C GLY A 340 -15.50 2.10 -0.11
N THR A 341 -16.82 2.06 0.10
CA THR A 341 -17.53 0.91 0.67
C THR A 341 -17.47 -0.30 -0.27
N VAL A 342 -17.78 -0.13 -1.56
CA VAL A 342 -17.68 -1.22 -2.55
C VAL A 342 -16.25 -1.76 -2.61
N ARG A 343 -15.24 -0.89 -2.60
CA ARG A 343 -13.83 -1.28 -2.62
C ARG A 343 -13.43 -2.00 -1.34
N ALA A 344 -13.87 -1.54 -0.18
CA ALA A 344 -13.63 -2.21 1.09
C ALA A 344 -14.24 -3.62 1.11
N LEU A 345 -15.51 -3.76 0.69
CA LEU A 345 -16.16 -5.07 0.58
C LEU A 345 -15.45 -5.99 -0.42
N ALA A 346 -15.03 -5.45 -1.56
CA ALA A 346 -14.26 -6.21 -2.54
C ALA A 346 -12.98 -6.78 -1.92
N LEU A 347 -12.22 -5.96 -1.20
CA LEU A 347 -10.92 -6.33 -0.62
C LEU A 347 -11.02 -7.16 0.66
N LEU A 348 -12.04 -6.95 1.48
CA LEU A 348 -12.20 -7.68 2.74
C LEU A 348 -12.93 -9.02 2.56
N VAL A 349 -13.80 -9.13 1.56
CA VAL A 349 -14.65 -10.31 1.38
C VAL A 349 -14.42 -10.99 0.04
N VAL A 350 -14.57 -10.26 -1.08
CA VAL A 350 -14.56 -10.87 -2.42
C VAL A 350 -13.17 -11.41 -2.76
N ILE A 351 -12.12 -10.60 -2.67
CA ILE A 351 -10.75 -11.00 -3.02
C ILE A 351 -10.26 -12.14 -2.11
N PRO A 352 -10.35 -12.06 -0.77
CA PRO A 352 -9.94 -13.17 0.10
C PRO A 352 -10.69 -14.46 -0.16
N THR A 353 -11.99 -14.39 -0.40
CA THR A 353 -12.80 -15.57 -0.71
C THR A 353 -12.40 -16.17 -2.07
N THR A 354 -12.17 -15.32 -3.07
CA THR A 354 -11.71 -15.73 -4.40
C THR A 354 -10.33 -16.39 -4.32
N ILE A 355 -9.39 -15.80 -3.59
CA ILE A 355 -8.05 -16.38 -3.35
C ILE A 355 -8.20 -17.77 -2.71
N LYS A 356 -8.96 -17.88 -1.62
CA LYS A 356 -9.16 -19.15 -0.92
C LYS A 356 -9.80 -20.23 -1.81
N THR A 357 -10.78 -19.84 -2.63
CA THR A 357 -11.47 -20.77 -3.54
C THR A 357 -10.57 -21.16 -4.70
N LEU A 358 -9.91 -20.17 -5.33
CA LEU A 358 -9.07 -20.40 -6.51
C LEU A 358 -7.84 -21.23 -6.17
N ARG A 359 -7.25 -21.06 -4.97
CA ARG A 359 -6.15 -21.91 -4.49
C ARG A 359 -6.53 -23.40 -4.40
N ARG A 360 -7.80 -23.72 -4.08
CA ARG A 360 -8.28 -25.11 -4.07
C ARG A 360 -8.26 -25.73 -5.46
N TYR A 361 -8.50 -24.94 -6.52
CA TYR A 361 -8.56 -25.43 -7.90
C TYR A 361 -7.21 -25.32 -8.63
N LEU A 362 -6.37 -24.36 -8.24
CA LEU A 362 -5.08 -24.07 -8.90
C LEU A 362 -3.87 -24.60 -8.12
N LYS A 363 -4.08 -25.38 -7.02
CA LYS A 363 -2.93 -26.05 -6.39
C LYS A 363 -2.26 -26.91 -7.48
N PRO A 364 -1.05 -26.57 -7.96
CA PRO A 364 -0.34 -27.46 -8.81
C PRO A 364 -0.11 -28.75 -8.00
N ALA A 365 -0.42 -29.90 -8.57
CA ALA A 365 0.22 -31.13 -8.12
C ALA A 365 1.72 -30.85 -8.23
N VAL A 366 2.41 -30.73 -7.11
CA VAL A 366 3.86 -30.62 -7.10
C VAL A 366 4.33 -32.02 -7.49
N GLU A 367 4.51 -32.25 -8.80
CA GLU A 367 5.28 -33.38 -9.29
C GLU A 367 6.73 -33.12 -8.83
N LEU A 368 7.08 -33.61 -7.67
CA LEU A 368 8.49 -33.72 -7.27
C LEU A 368 9.19 -34.49 -8.39
N PRO A 369 10.25 -33.93 -9.00
CA PRO A 369 11.01 -34.69 -9.96
C PRO A 369 11.49 -35.96 -9.27
N THR A 370 11.09 -37.11 -9.82
CA THR A 370 11.56 -38.45 -9.43
C THR A 370 13.04 -38.58 -9.80
N THR A 371 13.89 -37.75 -9.23
CA THR A 371 15.33 -37.93 -9.32
C THR A 371 15.75 -38.81 -8.17
N THR A 372 16.32 -39.94 -8.56
CA THR A 372 16.98 -40.97 -7.76
C THR A 372 17.48 -40.48 -6.40
N ILE A 373 16.84 -41.01 -5.36
CA ILE A 373 17.21 -40.83 -3.97
C ILE A 373 18.60 -41.42 -3.77
N TYR A 374 19.58 -40.59 -3.50
CA TYR A 374 20.84 -41.01 -2.90
C TYR A 374 20.71 -40.78 -1.39
N GLU A 375 20.91 -41.83 -0.60
CA GLU A 375 20.85 -41.85 0.86
C GLU A 375 22.13 -41.21 1.43
N ASP A 376 22.17 -39.88 1.62
CA ASP A 376 23.20 -39.17 2.38
C ASP A 376 22.55 -38.21 3.37
N GLU A 377 23.11 -38.07 4.56
CA GLU A 377 22.58 -37.34 5.73
C GLU A 377 22.30 -35.82 5.54
N ASP A 378 22.62 -35.24 4.38
CA ASP A 378 22.36 -33.84 4.04
C ASP A 378 21.00 -33.67 3.26
N GLU A 379 20.22 -34.73 3.10
CA GLU A 379 19.05 -34.81 2.22
C GLU A 379 17.86 -34.00 2.72
N ASP A 380 17.65 -33.89 4.03
CA ASP A 380 16.51 -33.19 4.62
C ASP A 380 16.56 -31.68 4.34
N THR A 381 17.75 -31.08 4.35
CA THR A 381 17.95 -29.64 4.09
C THR A 381 17.78 -29.29 2.62
N ILE A 382 18.22 -30.17 1.71
CA ILE A 382 18.08 -30.00 0.25
C ILE A 382 16.60 -30.12 -0.16
N ASN A 383 15.87 -31.06 0.44
CA ASN A 383 14.45 -31.26 0.18
C ASN A 383 13.60 -30.08 0.70
N GLU A 384 13.93 -29.52 1.86
CA GLU A 384 13.25 -28.32 2.40
C GLU A 384 13.45 -27.08 1.52
N ASP A 385 14.66 -26.84 1.05
CA ASP A 385 14.97 -25.69 0.18
C ASP A 385 14.30 -25.82 -1.21
N LEU A 386 14.28 -27.02 -1.77
CA LEU A 386 13.58 -27.30 -3.02
C LEU A 386 12.06 -27.10 -2.85
N LEU A 387 11.47 -27.65 -1.81
CA LEU A 387 10.04 -27.50 -1.52
C LEU A 387 9.65 -26.04 -1.31
N ALA A 388 10.48 -25.27 -0.58
CA ALA A 388 10.28 -23.84 -0.39
C ALA A 388 10.35 -23.09 -1.74
N LYS A 389 11.30 -23.42 -2.61
CA LYS A 389 11.44 -22.81 -3.94
C LYS A 389 10.22 -23.10 -4.84
N TYR A 390 9.71 -24.33 -4.86
CA TYR A 390 8.51 -24.68 -5.64
C TYR A 390 7.26 -24.00 -5.08
N THR A 391 7.15 -23.88 -3.75
CA THR A 391 6.05 -23.16 -3.11
C THR A 391 6.07 -21.69 -3.47
N ASP A 392 7.23 -21.03 -3.40
CA ASP A 392 7.39 -19.62 -3.77
C ASP A 392 7.07 -19.38 -5.26
N GLN A 393 7.45 -20.29 -6.16
CA GLN A 393 7.09 -20.20 -7.59
C GLN A 393 5.57 -20.31 -7.83
N GLY A 394 4.90 -21.20 -7.11
CA GLY A 394 3.44 -21.33 -7.16
C GLY A 394 2.74 -20.04 -6.71
N GLU A 395 3.20 -19.43 -5.63
CA GLU A 395 2.67 -18.17 -5.12
C GLU A 395 2.92 -17.00 -6.10
N ILE A 396 4.11 -16.91 -6.70
CA ILE A 396 4.43 -15.88 -7.71
C ILE A 396 3.48 -16.02 -8.92
N LYS A 397 3.26 -17.24 -9.43
CA LYS A 397 2.33 -17.46 -10.55
C LYS A 397 0.92 -17.04 -10.19
N PHE A 398 0.46 -17.40 -8.98
CA PHE A 398 -0.87 -17.06 -8.50
C PHE A 398 -1.05 -15.54 -8.38
N ASP A 399 -0.12 -14.84 -7.72
CA ASP A 399 -0.18 -13.38 -7.54
C ASP A 399 -0.11 -12.62 -8.87
N LEU A 400 0.68 -13.12 -9.85
CA LEU A 400 0.73 -12.58 -11.21
C LEU A 400 -0.60 -12.76 -11.96
N VAL A 401 -1.24 -13.91 -11.84
CA VAL A 401 -2.56 -14.16 -12.46
C VAL A 401 -3.61 -13.24 -11.83
N LEU A 402 -3.62 -13.13 -10.50
CA LEU A 402 -4.51 -12.22 -9.77
C LEU A 402 -4.31 -10.77 -10.24
N LEU A 403 -3.07 -10.30 -10.30
CA LEU A 403 -2.73 -8.96 -10.78
C LEU A 403 -3.24 -8.71 -12.20
N ARG A 404 -3.01 -9.65 -13.13
CA ARG A 404 -3.45 -9.54 -14.53
C ARG A 404 -4.96 -9.47 -14.66
N VAL A 405 -5.70 -10.29 -13.92
CA VAL A 405 -7.18 -10.26 -13.92
C VAL A 405 -7.70 -8.92 -13.41
N CYS A 406 -7.12 -8.39 -12.33
CA CYS A 406 -7.49 -7.09 -11.78
C CYS A 406 -7.18 -5.95 -12.77
N LEU A 407 -6.03 -5.99 -13.46
CA LEU A 407 -5.67 -4.97 -14.46
C LEU A 407 -6.59 -4.98 -15.67
N ILE A 408 -7.03 -6.15 -16.12
CA ILE A 408 -8.04 -6.26 -17.20
C ILE A 408 -9.36 -5.65 -16.74
N ALA A 409 -9.81 -5.98 -15.54
CA ALA A 409 -11.05 -5.44 -14.97
C ALA A 409 -10.99 -3.90 -14.86
N ASP A 410 -9.88 -3.35 -14.36
CA ASP A 410 -9.68 -1.90 -14.26
C ASP A 410 -9.65 -1.23 -15.64
N SER A 411 -8.92 -1.79 -16.61
CA SER A 411 -8.85 -1.25 -17.97
C SER A 411 -10.23 -1.16 -18.61
N LEU A 412 -11.00 -2.25 -18.55
CA LEU A 412 -12.36 -2.30 -19.09
C LEU A 412 -13.32 -1.36 -18.34
N ALA A 413 -13.18 -1.26 -17.02
CA ALA A 413 -13.99 -0.37 -16.19
C ALA A 413 -13.77 1.10 -16.57
N TYR A 414 -12.53 1.54 -16.79
CA TYR A 414 -12.25 2.93 -17.17
C TYR A 414 -12.71 3.25 -18.59
N VAL A 415 -12.64 2.31 -19.51
CA VAL A 415 -13.27 2.45 -20.84
C VAL A 415 -14.79 2.58 -20.70
N GLY A 416 -15.42 1.74 -19.90
CA GLY A 416 -16.86 1.83 -19.60
C GLY A 416 -17.25 3.14 -18.92
N LEU A 417 -16.43 3.68 -18.01
CA LEU A 417 -16.60 5.00 -17.41
C LEU A 417 -16.59 6.11 -18.46
N ALA A 418 -15.66 6.04 -19.42
CA ALA A 418 -15.56 7.03 -20.49
C ALA A 418 -16.79 7.02 -21.42
N LEU A 419 -17.38 5.85 -21.64
CA LEU A 419 -18.56 5.66 -22.48
C LEU A 419 -19.88 5.87 -21.72
N SER A 420 -19.85 6.03 -20.39
CA SER A 420 -21.04 6.15 -19.57
C SER A 420 -21.81 7.46 -19.86
N GLY A 421 -23.07 7.34 -20.24
CA GLY A 421 -23.96 8.47 -20.51
C GLY A 421 -24.78 8.92 -19.29
N ASN A 422 -24.92 8.09 -18.27
CA ASN A 422 -25.74 8.36 -17.09
C ASN A 422 -25.04 7.97 -15.77
N ILE A 423 -25.61 8.46 -14.65
CA ILE A 423 -25.06 8.26 -13.30
C ILE A 423 -24.99 6.77 -12.92
N PHE A 424 -26.01 5.98 -13.30
CA PHE A 424 -26.08 4.57 -12.91
C PHE A 424 -25.00 3.73 -13.59
N THR A 425 -24.80 3.92 -14.91
CA THR A 425 -23.73 3.24 -15.64
C THR A 425 -22.35 3.69 -15.15
N PHE A 426 -22.18 4.98 -14.85
CA PHE A 426 -20.94 5.50 -14.27
C PHE A 426 -20.65 4.90 -12.89
N ALA A 427 -21.66 4.79 -12.01
CA ALA A 427 -21.51 4.15 -10.70
C ALA A 427 -21.21 2.65 -10.83
N ALA A 428 -21.87 1.94 -11.75
CA ALA A 428 -21.64 0.52 -12.00
C ALA A 428 -20.18 0.25 -12.46
N PHE A 429 -19.67 0.98 -13.46
CA PHE A 429 -18.30 0.83 -13.90
C PHE A 429 -17.28 1.28 -12.82
N SER A 430 -17.63 2.27 -11.99
CA SER A 430 -16.81 2.64 -10.83
C SER A 430 -16.74 1.51 -9.81
N ALA A 431 -17.82 0.74 -9.62
CA ALA A 431 -17.82 -0.45 -8.76
C ALA A 431 -16.93 -1.57 -9.34
N VAL A 432 -16.98 -1.79 -10.67
CA VAL A 432 -16.07 -2.76 -11.32
C VAL A 432 -14.60 -2.37 -11.10
N SER A 433 -14.24 -1.08 -11.29
CA SER A 433 -12.89 -0.58 -11.00
C SER A 433 -12.52 -0.69 -9.52
N ALA A 434 -13.48 -0.78 -8.61
CA ALA A 434 -13.20 -0.99 -7.20
C ALA A 434 -12.64 -2.38 -6.90
N LEU A 435 -12.91 -3.38 -7.75
CA LEU A 435 -12.39 -4.75 -7.60
C LEU A 435 -10.87 -4.82 -7.80
N GLY A 436 -10.33 -4.08 -8.78
CA GLY A 436 -8.90 -4.09 -9.10
C GLY A 436 -8.08 -3.10 -8.27
N GLY A 437 -8.59 -1.88 -8.08
CA GLY A 437 -7.80 -0.74 -7.62
C GLY A 437 -7.12 -0.82 -6.25
N GLY A 438 -7.51 -1.78 -5.39
CA GLY A 438 -6.82 -2.04 -4.11
C GLY A 438 -6.04 -3.35 -4.12
N ALA A 439 -6.46 -4.33 -4.94
CA ALA A 439 -5.79 -5.61 -5.08
C ALA A 439 -4.46 -5.47 -5.84
N ASN A 440 -4.38 -4.56 -6.82
CA ASN A 440 -3.15 -4.32 -7.58
C ASN A 440 -1.95 -3.92 -6.69
N PRO A 441 -2.04 -2.90 -5.79
CA PRO A 441 -0.94 -2.59 -4.88
C PRO A 441 -0.61 -3.73 -3.91
N ALA A 442 -1.62 -4.49 -3.46
CA ALA A 442 -1.42 -5.63 -2.56
C ALA A 442 -0.64 -6.76 -3.24
N ALA A 443 -1.06 -7.15 -4.46
CA ALA A 443 -0.38 -8.18 -5.26
C ALA A 443 1.05 -7.77 -5.60
N ILE A 444 1.28 -6.50 -5.97
CA ILE A 444 2.62 -6.00 -6.27
C ILE A 444 3.52 -5.99 -5.04
N SER A 445 3.00 -5.63 -3.86
CA SER A 445 3.75 -5.67 -2.61
C SER A 445 4.17 -7.10 -2.25
N SER A 446 3.28 -8.10 -2.47
CA SER A 446 3.59 -9.52 -2.29
C SER A 446 4.65 -9.98 -3.28
N LEU A 447 4.45 -9.71 -4.57
CA LEU A 447 5.40 -10.08 -5.64
C LEU A 447 6.77 -9.43 -5.44
N ALA A 448 6.84 -8.18 -5.00
CA ALA A 448 8.10 -7.49 -4.75
C ALA A 448 8.96 -8.20 -3.69
N LEU A 449 8.32 -8.76 -2.66
CA LEU A 449 9.01 -9.52 -1.62
C LEU A 449 9.40 -10.93 -2.09
N LEU A 450 8.54 -11.61 -2.87
CA LEU A 450 8.80 -12.94 -3.40
C LEU A 450 9.90 -12.94 -4.47
N LEU A 451 9.96 -11.90 -5.30
CA LEU A 451 10.92 -11.75 -6.40
C LEU A 451 12.23 -11.08 -5.96
N SER A 452 12.38 -10.70 -4.69
CA SER A 452 13.61 -10.10 -4.18
C SER A 452 14.75 -11.12 -4.22
N PRO A 453 15.85 -10.87 -4.95
CA PRO A 453 16.94 -11.83 -5.13
C PRO A 453 17.70 -12.12 -3.83
N ASN A 454 17.72 -11.17 -2.90
CA ASN A 454 18.36 -11.31 -1.60
C ASN A 454 17.32 -11.48 -0.50
N LYS A 455 17.09 -12.72 -0.02
CA LYS A 455 16.29 -12.99 1.18
C LYS A 455 16.82 -12.27 2.43
N SER A 456 18.09 -11.78 2.39
CA SER A 456 18.69 -10.94 3.44
C SER A 456 18.30 -9.46 3.35
N GLU A 457 17.77 -8.99 2.23
CA GLU A 457 17.23 -7.62 2.14
C GLU A 457 16.00 -7.49 3.02
N SER A 458 15.98 -6.39 3.81
CA SER A 458 14.87 -6.15 4.69
C SER A 458 13.60 -5.86 3.89
N SER A 459 12.47 -6.44 4.31
CA SER A 459 11.16 -6.21 3.69
C SER A 459 10.81 -4.71 3.60
N GLY A 460 11.22 -3.92 4.62
CA GLY A 460 11.01 -2.48 4.63
C GLY A 460 11.76 -1.74 3.52
N ALA A 461 13.00 -2.15 3.22
CA ALA A 461 13.78 -1.51 2.16
C ALA A 461 13.16 -1.74 0.77
N VAL A 462 12.72 -2.97 0.48
CA VAL A 462 12.05 -3.31 -0.78
C VAL A 462 10.71 -2.58 -0.91
N LEU A 463 9.86 -2.67 0.11
CA LEU A 463 8.55 -2.00 0.10
C LEU A 463 8.70 -0.47 0.11
N GLY A 464 9.73 0.07 0.76
CA GLY A 464 10.07 1.49 0.72
C GLY A 464 10.46 1.97 -0.68
N ALA A 465 11.20 1.15 -1.45
CA ALA A 465 11.52 1.45 -2.83
C ALA A 465 10.26 1.53 -3.71
N PHE A 466 9.35 0.56 -3.60
CA PHE A 466 8.06 0.60 -4.31
C PHE A 466 7.17 1.77 -3.86
N SER A 467 7.18 2.13 -2.58
CA SER A 467 6.44 3.29 -2.07
C SER A 467 6.99 4.62 -2.59
N SER A 468 8.30 4.70 -2.92
CA SER A 468 8.86 5.87 -3.60
C SER A 468 8.34 5.99 -5.04
N VAL A 469 8.24 4.87 -5.75
CA VAL A 469 7.60 4.81 -7.08
C VAL A 469 6.13 5.25 -6.95
N GLN A 470 5.43 4.83 -5.90
CA GLN A 470 4.06 5.26 -5.62
C GLN A 470 3.96 6.76 -5.38
N SER A 471 4.82 7.33 -4.55
CA SER A 471 4.81 8.79 -4.29
C SER A 471 5.07 9.59 -5.55
N ALA A 472 6.05 9.20 -6.36
CA ALA A 472 6.35 9.85 -7.63
C ALA A 472 5.17 9.78 -8.61
N GLY A 473 4.58 8.60 -8.76
CA GLY A 473 3.46 8.38 -9.69
C GLY A 473 2.16 9.03 -9.22
N ALA A 474 1.73 8.75 -7.99
CA ALA A 474 0.40 9.14 -7.50
C ALA A 474 0.32 10.59 -7.02
N GLN A 475 1.40 11.16 -6.50
CA GLN A 475 1.37 12.50 -5.90
C GLN A 475 2.04 13.59 -6.75
N ILE A 476 2.94 13.21 -7.66
CA ILE A 476 3.68 14.18 -8.50
C ILE A 476 3.21 14.09 -9.96
N ILE A 477 3.52 12.99 -10.64
CA ILE A 477 3.35 12.88 -12.10
C ILE A 477 1.89 12.69 -12.48
N GLY A 478 1.15 11.85 -11.75
CA GLY A 478 -0.26 11.53 -12.03
C GLY A 478 -1.17 12.77 -12.03
N PRO A 479 -1.24 13.55 -10.94
CA PRO A 479 -2.05 14.77 -10.89
C PRO A 479 -1.65 15.78 -11.97
N ALA A 480 -0.35 15.97 -12.24
CA ALA A 480 0.13 16.87 -13.27
C ALA A 480 -0.29 16.39 -14.68
N LEU A 481 -0.06 15.11 -15.00
CA LEU A 481 -0.38 14.55 -16.31
C LEU A 481 -1.88 14.58 -16.61
N TYR A 482 -2.69 14.03 -15.71
CA TYR A 482 -4.14 13.97 -15.94
C TYR A 482 -4.82 15.32 -15.77
N GLY A 483 -4.27 16.21 -14.94
CA GLY A 483 -4.71 17.60 -14.84
C GLY A 483 -4.49 18.36 -16.14
N LEU A 484 -3.31 18.22 -16.78
CA LEU A 484 -3.03 18.80 -18.10
C LEU A 484 -3.97 18.24 -19.18
N ILE A 485 -4.18 16.92 -19.22
CA ILE A 485 -5.08 16.31 -20.20
C ILE A 485 -6.51 16.86 -20.00
N TYR A 486 -6.97 16.94 -18.75
CA TYR A 486 -8.30 17.43 -18.43
C TYR A 486 -8.47 18.92 -18.76
N SER A 487 -7.46 19.76 -18.51
CA SER A 487 -7.51 21.20 -18.81
C SER A 487 -7.60 21.50 -20.32
N HIS A 488 -6.96 20.67 -21.16
CA HIS A 488 -7.02 20.82 -22.62
C HIS A 488 -8.26 20.18 -23.24
N SER A 489 -8.79 19.12 -22.63
CA SER A 489 -9.97 18.39 -23.10
C SER A 489 -10.82 17.97 -21.90
N PRO A 490 -11.75 18.81 -21.43
CA PRO A 490 -12.57 18.53 -20.25
C PRO A 490 -13.63 17.42 -20.49
N ASN A 491 -13.41 16.57 -21.47
CA ASN A 491 -14.25 15.44 -21.85
C ASN A 491 -13.78 14.16 -21.14
N SER A 492 -14.44 13.04 -21.43
CA SER A 492 -14.10 11.71 -20.90
C SER A 492 -12.75 11.14 -21.41
N LEU A 493 -12.03 11.86 -22.29
CA LEU A 493 -10.77 11.41 -22.88
C LEU A 493 -9.73 10.99 -21.82
N PHE A 494 -9.61 11.74 -20.73
CA PHE A 494 -8.65 11.38 -19.66
C PHE A 494 -8.99 10.03 -19.01
N LEU A 495 -10.26 9.60 -18.96
CA LEU A 495 -10.63 8.27 -18.47
C LEU A 495 -10.15 7.15 -19.41
N VAL A 496 -10.19 7.38 -20.74
CA VAL A 496 -9.63 6.45 -21.72
C VAL A 496 -8.13 6.35 -21.55
N VAL A 497 -7.44 7.46 -21.29
CA VAL A 497 -6.00 7.47 -21.04
C VAL A 497 -5.68 6.70 -19.76
N ILE A 498 -6.48 6.83 -18.67
CA ILE A 498 -6.31 6.01 -17.47
C ILE A 498 -6.51 4.52 -17.80
N GLY A 499 -7.53 4.16 -18.57
CA GLY A 499 -7.74 2.78 -19.01
C GLY A 499 -6.54 2.22 -19.79
N SER A 500 -5.93 3.04 -20.66
CA SER A 500 -4.73 2.66 -21.42
C SER A 500 -3.50 2.46 -20.52
N THR A 501 -3.35 3.22 -19.42
CA THR A 501 -2.24 3.00 -18.49
C THR A 501 -2.35 1.65 -17.76
N PHE A 502 -3.54 1.19 -17.41
CA PHE A 502 -3.74 -0.16 -16.87
C PHE A 502 -3.41 -1.24 -17.90
N PHE A 503 -3.73 -1.00 -19.17
CA PHE A 503 -3.36 -1.93 -20.25
C PHE A 503 -1.85 -1.98 -20.48
N ILE A 504 -1.14 -0.85 -20.42
CA ILE A 504 0.33 -0.80 -20.47
C ILE A 504 0.93 -1.57 -19.27
N SER A 505 0.37 -1.37 -18.06
CA SER A 505 0.79 -2.12 -16.90
C SER A 505 0.59 -3.63 -17.08
N LEU A 506 -0.55 -4.06 -17.63
CA LEU A 506 -0.81 -5.46 -17.95
C LEU A 506 0.25 -6.02 -18.90
N ALA A 507 0.57 -5.31 -19.98
CA ALA A 507 1.61 -5.72 -20.92
C ALA A 507 2.99 -5.84 -20.23
N ALA A 508 3.32 -4.92 -19.32
CA ALA A 508 4.56 -4.94 -18.58
C ALA A 508 4.68 -6.15 -17.64
N THR A 509 3.57 -6.69 -17.11
CA THR A 509 3.61 -7.90 -16.26
C THR A 509 4.08 -9.15 -16.98
N PHE A 510 4.05 -9.20 -18.32
CA PHE A 510 4.56 -10.35 -19.07
C PHE A 510 6.09 -10.40 -19.15
N PHE A 511 6.78 -9.30 -18.83
CA PHE A 511 8.24 -9.26 -18.74
C PHE A 511 8.75 -9.77 -17.38
N VAL A 512 7.89 -9.93 -16.38
CA VAL A 512 8.23 -10.55 -15.10
C VAL A 512 8.41 -12.05 -15.32
N LYS A 513 9.64 -12.52 -15.19
CA LYS A 513 10.01 -13.93 -15.34
C LYS A 513 9.88 -14.62 -13.97
N TYR A 514 9.28 -15.78 -13.97
CA TYR A 514 9.31 -16.74 -12.87
C TYR A 514 10.09 -17.97 -13.36
N CYS A 515 11.31 -18.09 -12.89
CA CYS A 515 12.13 -19.28 -13.13
C CYS A 515 12.14 -20.14 -11.89
#